data_1f10c443cf0628adef168f3751ac71e2
#
_entry.id   1f10c443cf0628adef168f3751ac71e2
#
_cell.length_a   1.000
_cell.length_b   1.000
_cell.length_c   1.000
_cell.angle_alpha   90.00
_cell.angle_beta   90.00
_cell.angle_gamma   90.00
#
_symmetry.space_group_name_H-M   'P 1'
#
loop_
_entity.id
_entity.type
_entity.pdbx_description
1 polymer ?
#
loop_
_entity_poly.entity_id
_entity_poly.type
_entity_poly.pdbx_seq_one_letter_code
_entity_poly.pdbx_strand_id
1 'polypeptide(L)'
;MEMMSKKTEIKRRKSKKIFVGKVAVGGSSPISVQSMTNTDTEDVKATVNQITTLETAGADLVRVSTPTMSSVEAFKEIKKLTNVPLIADIHFDYKIALEVAKAGADCLRINPGNIGSATKVNTVIKCAEDHDIPIRIGVNAGSLEKKLQKKYGEPCPEALVESAMGHVEILKKNNFENFKLSIKASDIDLMTESYRLIAKEIDQPLHLGLTEAGGFRSGTVKSTIAISQLLKEGIGDTLRVSLASDPVDEIKVGFDILKSLKLRKKGINFIACPSCSRQNFDVIKTMNELEVRLEDIKESIDVAVIGCYVNGPGESKAAHVGLTGASPKSLIYVDGTPDEKISNDQIVDQLEKKVRIKIKEMASKKEKLIASS
;
A
#
# COMPACT_ATOMS: atom_id res chain seq x y z
N MET A 1 24.76 -24.54 17.47
CA MET A 1 23.96 -23.75 18.40
C MET A 1 22.86 -23.08 17.58
N GLU A 2 21.77 -23.81 17.39
CA GLU A 2 20.59 -23.39 16.62
C GLU A 2 19.75 -22.48 17.51
N MET A 3 19.96 -21.19 17.44
CA MET A 3 18.92 -20.21 17.77
C MET A 3 18.33 -19.67 16.44
N MET A 4 17.65 -20.53 15.70
CA MET A 4 16.67 -20.07 14.72
C MET A 4 15.53 -19.40 15.51
N SER A 5 15.53 -18.07 15.55
CA SER A 5 14.40 -17.31 16.05
C SER A 5 13.13 -17.85 15.37
N LYS A 6 12.20 -18.40 16.15
CA LYS A 6 10.88 -18.76 15.65
C LYS A 6 10.32 -17.50 14.98
N LYS A 7 10.26 -17.50 13.64
CA LYS A 7 9.61 -16.45 12.88
C LYS A 7 8.18 -16.37 13.41
N THR A 8 7.86 -15.35 14.17
CA THR A 8 6.49 -15.12 14.62
C THR A 8 5.72 -14.66 13.39
N GLU A 9 5.01 -15.59 12.78
CA GLU A 9 4.14 -15.29 11.65
C GLU A 9 2.97 -14.42 12.14
N ILE A 10 2.73 -13.30 11.47
CA ILE A 10 1.64 -12.39 11.81
C ILE A 10 0.31 -13.10 11.46
N LYS A 11 -0.47 -13.42 12.48
CA LYS A 11 -1.79 -14.01 12.31
C LYS A 11 -2.79 -12.92 11.97
N ARG A 12 -3.21 -12.86 10.71
CA ARG A 12 -4.18 -11.88 10.25
C ARG A 12 -5.57 -12.15 10.82
N ARG A 13 -6.30 -11.07 11.13
CA ARG A 13 -7.74 -11.09 11.45
C ARG A 13 -8.51 -11.77 10.32
N LYS A 14 -9.47 -12.60 10.66
CA LYS A 14 -10.40 -13.14 9.67
C LYS A 14 -11.32 -12.02 9.21
N SER A 15 -11.23 -11.66 7.94
CA SER A 15 -12.12 -10.68 7.32
C SER A 15 -12.87 -11.27 6.13
N LYS A 16 -14.01 -10.70 5.78
CA LYS A 16 -14.74 -11.05 4.56
C LYS A 16 -13.88 -10.70 3.35
N LYS A 17 -13.98 -11.51 2.30
CA LYS A 17 -13.31 -11.24 1.03
C LYS A 17 -14.27 -10.51 0.11
N ILE A 18 -13.85 -9.36 -0.39
CA ILE A 18 -14.55 -8.57 -1.42
C ILE A 18 -13.62 -8.37 -2.62
N PHE A 19 -14.15 -7.87 -3.72
CA PHE A 19 -13.36 -7.54 -4.90
C PHE A 19 -13.52 -6.06 -5.25
N VAL A 20 -12.40 -5.41 -5.60
CA VAL A 20 -12.37 -4.09 -6.22
C VAL A 20 -11.85 -4.28 -7.64
N GLY A 21 -12.77 -4.34 -8.60
CA GLY A 21 -12.46 -4.86 -9.92
C GLY A 21 -11.85 -6.26 -9.82
N LYS A 22 -10.66 -6.47 -10.38
CA LYS A 22 -9.93 -7.74 -10.33
C LYS A 22 -9.13 -7.99 -9.04
N VAL A 23 -9.05 -7.01 -8.15
CA VAL A 23 -8.22 -7.08 -6.92
C VAL A 23 -9.06 -7.58 -5.74
N ALA A 24 -8.68 -8.74 -5.21
CA ALA A 24 -9.29 -9.28 -4.00
C ALA A 24 -8.76 -8.54 -2.75
N VAL A 25 -9.66 -8.14 -1.84
CA VAL A 25 -9.37 -7.43 -0.59
C VAL A 25 -10.02 -8.17 0.56
N GLY A 26 -9.26 -8.41 1.63
CA GLY A 26 -9.74 -9.18 2.78
C GLY A 26 -9.54 -10.69 2.64
N GLY A 27 -9.98 -11.44 3.64
CA GLY A 27 -9.71 -12.87 3.75
C GLY A 27 -8.21 -13.17 3.83
N SER A 28 -7.76 -14.14 3.07
CA SER A 28 -6.34 -14.50 2.91
C SER A 28 -5.63 -13.72 1.79
N SER A 29 -6.31 -12.78 1.13
CA SER A 29 -5.75 -12.03 0.00
C SER A 29 -4.55 -11.18 0.44
N PRO A 30 -3.57 -10.94 -0.44
CA PRO A 30 -2.48 -10.02 -0.14
C PRO A 30 -3.01 -8.63 0.24
N ILE A 31 -2.37 -7.98 1.22
CA ILE A 31 -2.73 -6.61 1.60
C ILE A 31 -2.43 -5.68 0.43
N SER A 32 -3.44 -4.98 -0.07
CA SER A 32 -3.30 -4.10 -1.23
C SER A 32 -2.83 -2.70 -0.85
N VAL A 33 -1.97 -2.13 -1.69
CA VAL A 33 -1.48 -0.75 -1.59
C VAL A 33 -2.26 0.12 -2.56
N GLN A 34 -2.89 1.16 -2.03
CA GLN A 34 -3.65 2.15 -2.79
C GLN A 34 -2.94 3.49 -2.78
N SER A 35 -3.00 4.24 -3.89
CA SER A 35 -2.74 5.68 -3.90
C SER A 35 -3.92 6.45 -4.48
N MET A 36 -3.74 7.74 -4.70
CA MET A 36 -4.77 8.63 -5.22
C MET A 36 -4.14 9.65 -6.16
N THR A 37 -4.83 9.94 -7.26
CA THR A 37 -4.43 11.04 -8.16
C THR A 37 -4.57 12.39 -7.47
N ASN A 38 -3.70 13.32 -7.81
CA ASN A 38 -3.74 14.72 -7.40
C ASN A 38 -3.89 15.68 -8.60
N THR A 39 -4.09 15.12 -9.80
CA THR A 39 -4.43 15.87 -11.02
C THR A 39 -5.89 16.31 -10.98
N ASP A 40 -6.23 17.34 -11.76
CA ASP A 40 -7.62 17.63 -12.06
C ASP A 40 -8.20 16.45 -12.87
N THR A 41 -9.28 15.84 -12.37
CA THR A 41 -9.91 14.69 -13.02
C THR A 41 -10.43 15.03 -14.42
N GLU A 42 -10.82 16.28 -14.66
CA GLU A 42 -11.31 16.75 -15.96
C GLU A 42 -10.18 16.86 -16.99
N ASP A 43 -8.91 16.94 -16.56
CA ASP A 43 -7.76 16.69 -17.43
C ASP A 43 -7.49 15.18 -17.54
N VAL A 44 -8.23 14.56 -18.46
CA VAL A 44 -8.15 13.11 -18.72
C VAL A 44 -6.71 12.66 -19.01
N LYS A 45 -5.99 13.43 -19.84
CA LYS A 45 -4.63 13.05 -20.26
C LYS A 45 -3.65 13.08 -19.10
N ALA A 46 -3.66 14.13 -18.29
CA ALA A 46 -2.80 14.25 -17.11
C ALA A 46 -3.14 13.15 -16.09
N THR A 47 -4.43 12.89 -15.87
CA THR A 47 -4.89 11.87 -14.91
C THR A 47 -4.53 10.45 -15.37
N VAL A 48 -4.70 10.11 -16.64
CA VAL A 48 -4.28 8.81 -17.20
C VAL A 48 -2.77 8.62 -17.07
N ASN A 49 -1.97 9.64 -17.40
CA ASN A 49 -0.53 9.58 -17.26
C ASN A 49 -0.13 9.32 -15.80
N GLN A 50 -0.74 10.02 -14.84
CA GLN A 50 -0.44 9.81 -13.43
C GLN A 50 -0.87 8.40 -12.96
N ILE A 51 -2.05 7.92 -13.37
CA ILE A 51 -2.50 6.55 -13.04
C ILE A 51 -1.52 5.52 -13.60
N THR A 52 -1.05 5.68 -14.83
CA THR A 52 -0.05 4.79 -15.45
C THR A 52 1.26 4.78 -14.67
N THR A 53 1.71 5.95 -14.20
CA THR A 53 2.89 6.08 -13.36
C THR A 53 2.70 5.35 -12.02
N LEU A 54 1.54 5.51 -11.37
CA LEU A 54 1.21 4.80 -10.13
C LEU A 54 1.10 3.28 -10.34
N GLU A 55 0.51 2.83 -11.45
CA GLU A 55 0.44 1.42 -11.80
C GLU A 55 1.85 0.83 -12.02
N THR A 56 2.71 1.56 -12.70
CA THR A 56 4.12 1.18 -12.94
C THR A 56 4.88 1.08 -11.62
N ALA A 57 4.69 2.04 -10.71
CA ALA A 57 5.24 1.99 -9.35
C ALA A 57 4.65 0.84 -8.51
N GLY A 58 3.55 0.26 -8.99
CA GLY A 58 2.97 -0.96 -8.44
C GLY A 58 1.73 -0.78 -7.59
N ALA A 59 1.02 0.34 -7.70
CA ALA A 59 -0.28 0.50 -7.07
C ALA A 59 -1.21 -0.67 -7.41
N ASP A 60 -1.80 -1.29 -6.40
CA ASP A 60 -2.82 -2.32 -6.61
C ASP A 60 -4.18 -1.69 -6.93
N LEU A 61 -4.45 -0.49 -6.41
CA LEU A 61 -5.69 0.28 -6.54
C LEU A 61 -5.37 1.78 -6.66
N VAL A 62 -6.12 2.50 -7.48
CA VAL A 62 -6.00 3.98 -7.57
C VAL A 62 -7.35 4.63 -7.29
N ARG A 63 -7.35 5.68 -6.47
CA ARG A 63 -8.52 6.49 -6.18
C ARG A 63 -8.47 7.78 -6.99
N VAL A 64 -9.61 8.12 -7.59
CA VAL A 64 -9.80 9.34 -8.40
C VAL A 64 -10.94 10.15 -7.81
N SER A 65 -10.75 11.45 -7.64
CA SER A 65 -11.79 12.35 -7.14
C SER A 65 -12.84 12.62 -8.22
N THR A 66 -14.12 12.52 -7.87
CA THR A 66 -15.24 12.80 -8.78
C THR A 66 -16.21 13.79 -8.14
N PRO A 67 -15.84 15.09 -8.07
CA PRO A 67 -16.64 16.09 -7.37
C PRO A 67 -17.81 16.62 -8.18
N THR A 68 -17.81 16.55 -9.51
CA THR A 68 -18.78 17.15 -10.44
C THR A 68 -19.31 16.14 -11.46
N MET A 69 -20.37 16.47 -12.16
CA MET A 69 -20.88 15.64 -13.28
C MET A 69 -19.89 15.63 -14.47
N SER A 70 -19.18 16.74 -14.72
CA SER A 70 -18.12 16.75 -15.73
C SER A 70 -16.97 15.82 -15.39
N SER A 71 -16.59 15.72 -14.11
CA SER A 71 -15.59 14.74 -13.68
C SER A 71 -16.06 13.27 -13.82
N VAL A 72 -17.37 12.99 -13.85
CA VAL A 72 -17.89 11.63 -14.16
C VAL A 72 -17.64 11.28 -15.63
N GLU A 73 -17.88 12.19 -16.56
CA GLU A 73 -17.60 11.94 -17.98
C GLU A 73 -16.10 11.73 -18.21
N ALA A 74 -15.25 12.56 -17.57
CA ALA A 74 -13.80 12.37 -17.59
C ALA A 74 -13.39 11.00 -16.99
N PHE A 75 -13.99 10.61 -15.85
CA PHE A 75 -13.73 9.31 -15.22
C PHE A 75 -14.05 8.14 -16.15
N LYS A 76 -15.15 8.22 -16.91
CA LYS A 76 -15.55 7.21 -17.89
C LYS A 76 -14.49 7.04 -19.00
N GLU A 77 -13.87 8.11 -19.46
CA GLU A 77 -12.79 8.05 -20.43
C GLU A 77 -11.50 7.51 -19.80
N ILE A 78 -11.14 7.99 -18.61
CA ILE A 78 -9.98 7.51 -17.85
C ILE A 78 -10.08 6.00 -17.64
N LYS A 79 -11.26 5.50 -17.25
CA LYS A 79 -11.48 4.07 -17.01
C LYS A 79 -11.22 3.20 -18.22
N LYS A 80 -11.50 3.68 -19.43
CA LYS A 80 -11.23 2.96 -20.69
C LYS A 80 -9.73 2.89 -21.02
N LEU A 81 -8.96 3.86 -20.55
CA LEU A 81 -7.54 4.02 -20.86
C LEU A 81 -6.60 3.44 -19.80
N THR A 82 -7.14 2.90 -18.71
CA THR A 82 -6.36 2.39 -17.57
C THR A 82 -6.74 0.95 -17.21
N ASN A 83 -5.77 0.17 -16.70
CA ASN A 83 -5.98 -1.23 -16.35
C ASN A 83 -6.08 -1.48 -14.84
N VAL A 84 -5.55 -0.56 -14.02
CA VAL A 84 -5.64 -0.65 -12.57
C VAL A 84 -7.07 -0.37 -12.12
N PRO A 85 -7.62 -1.10 -11.13
CA PRO A 85 -8.96 -0.81 -10.62
C PRO A 85 -9.05 0.60 -10.03
N LEU A 86 -10.11 1.32 -10.41
CA LEU A 86 -10.36 2.71 -10.03
C LEU A 86 -11.44 2.83 -8.97
N ILE A 87 -11.13 3.55 -7.90
CA ILE A 87 -12.06 3.89 -6.83
C ILE A 87 -12.52 5.33 -7.04
N ALA A 88 -13.81 5.53 -7.26
CA ALA A 88 -14.39 6.86 -7.35
C ALA A 88 -14.61 7.46 -5.96
N ASP A 89 -14.09 8.67 -5.74
CA ASP A 89 -14.21 9.39 -4.46
C ASP A 89 -15.30 10.45 -4.55
N ILE A 90 -16.43 10.14 -3.95
CA ILE A 90 -17.64 10.98 -3.96
C ILE A 90 -17.81 11.67 -2.60
N HIS A 91 -18.01 12.99 -2.60
CA HIS A 91 -18.06 13.76 -1.36
C HIS A 91 -19.50 14.05 -0.89
N PHE A 92 -20.37 14.59 -1.75
CA PHE A 92 -21.67 15.13 -1.31
C PHE A 92 -22.86 14.72 -2.17
N ASP A 93 -22.70 14.62 -3.49
CA ASP A 93 -23.83 14.38 -4.38
C ASP A 93 -24.02 12.90 -4.70
N TYR A 94 -25.13 12.32 -4.23
CA TYR A 94 -25.49 10.93 -4.51
C TYR A 94 -25.66 10.65 -6.01
N LYS A 95 -26.08 11.65 -6.82
CA LYS A 95 -26.24 11.48 -8.28
C LYS A 95 -24.92 11.18 -8.95
N ILE A 96 -23.83 11.82 -8.50
CA ILE A 96 -22.48 11.53 -8.97
C ILE A 96 -22.13 10.07 -8.67
N ALA A 97 -22.48 9.56 -7.49
CA ALA A 97 -22.25 8.16 -7.13
C ALA A 97 -22.97 7.19 -8.10
N LEU A 98 -24.21 7.51 -8.51
CA LEU A 98 -24.95 6.71 -9.46
C LEU A 98 -24.33 6.72 -10.85
N GLU A 99 -23.97 7.89 -11.35
CA GLU A 99 -23.43 8.02 -12.70
C GLU A 99 -22.01 7.45 -12.82
N VAL A 100 -21.15 7.61 -11.80
CA VAL A 100 -19.81 7.04 -11.82
C VAL A 100 -19.83 5.52 -11.67
N ALA A 101 -20.81 4.94 -10.99
CA ALA A 101 -21.03 3.50 -10.97
C ALA A 101 -21.35 2.96 -12.38
N LYS A 102 -22.25 3.62 -13.10
CA LYS A 102 -22.58 3.32 -14.51
C LYS A 102 -21.37 3.53 -15.43
N ALA A 103 -20.49 4.48 -15.12
CA ALA A 103 -19.25 4.74 -15.86
C ALA A 103 -18.17 3.67 -15.64
N GLY A 104 -18.42 2.66 -14.77
CA GLY A 104 -17.56 1.51 -14.57
C GLY A 104 -16.55 1.66 -13.43
N ALA A 105 -16.86 2.43 -12.40
CA ALA A 105 -16.05 2.47 -11.18
C ALA A 105 -15.97 1.07 -10.53
N ASP A 106 -14.78 0.69 -10.06
CA ASP A 106 -14.59 -0.61 -9.39
C ASP A 106 -14.89 -0.55 -7.89
N CYS A 107 -15.09 0.64 -7.32
CA CYS A 107 -15.50 0.85 -5.93
C CYS A 107 -15.95 2.30 -5.75
N LEU A 108 -16.99 2.52 -4.97
CA LEU A 108 -17.41 3.85 -4.55
C LEU A 108 -16.83 4.17 -3.17
N ARG A 109 -16.16 5.30 -3.02
CA ARG A 109 -15.80 5.82 -1.70
C ARG A 109 -16.78 6.93 -1.32
N ILE A 110 -17.50 6.71 -0.26
CA ILE A 110 -18.46 7.68 0.28
C ILE A 110 -18.29 7.84 1.79
N ASN A 111 -18.78 8.99 2.29
CA ASN A 111 -19.16 9.15 3.69
C ASN A 111 -20.68 9.28 3.69
N PRO A 112 -21.45 8.27 4.17
CA PRO A 112 -22.92 8.30 4.15
C PRO A 112 -23.49 9.54 4.84
N GLY A 113 -22.82 10.05 5.89
CA GLY A 113 -23.20 11.29 6.57
C GLY A 113 -23.18 12.54 5.68
N ASN A 114 -22.34 12.55 4.64
CA ASN A 114 -22.23 13.66 3.70
C ASN A 114 -23.19 13.52 2.50
N ILE A 115 -23.59 12.30 2.17
CA ILE A 115 -24.52 12.01 1.04
C ILE A 115 -25.93 12.56 1.33
N GLY A 116 -26.31 12.63 2.60
CA GLY A 116 -27.55 13.25 3.05
C GLY A 116 -28.58 12.27 3.59
N SER A 117 -29.84 12.31 3.11
CA SER A 117 -30.92 11.50 3.69
C SER A 117 -30.72 9.99 3.48
N ALA A 118 -31.33 9.20 4.38
CA ALA A 118 -31.31 7.73 4.28
C ALA A 118 -31.79 7.22 2.90
N THR A 119 -32.81 7.89 2.31
CA THR A 119 -33.29 7.55 0.98
C THR A 119 -32.21 7.68 -0.08
N LYS A 120 -31.39 8.76 -0.06
CA LYS A 120 -30.28 8.95 -1.01
C LYS A 120 -29.20 7.90 -0.82
N VAL A 121 -28.86 7.60 0.42
CA VAL A 121 -27.88 6.55 0.75
C VAL A 121 -28.38 5.19 0.26
N ASN A 122 -29.64 4.84 0.49
CA ASN A 122 -30.24 3.59 0.01
C ASN A 122 -30.22 3.51 -1.54
N THR A 123 -30.43 4.62 -2.23
CA THR A 123 -30.33 4.66 -3.70
C THR A 123 -28.89 4.37 -4.18
N VAL A 124 -27.87 4.89 -3.50
CA VAL A 124 -26.47 4.59 -3.81
C VAL A 124 -26.15 3.13 -3.53
N ILE A 125 -26.60 2.58 -2.40
CA ILE A 125 -26.40 1.17 -2.04
C ILE A 125 -27.01 0.26 -3.11
N LYS A 126 -28.26 0.50 -3.50
CA LYS A 126 -28.93 -0.28 -4.54
C LYS A 126 -28.18 -0.20 -5.89
N CYS A 127 -27.72 1.00 -6.26
CA CYS A 127 -26.92 1.16 -7.48
C CYS A 127 -25.61 0.38 -7.42
N ALA A 128 -24.92 0.36 -6.27
CA ALA A 128 -23.71 -0.41 -6.08
C ALA A 128 -23.97 -1.93 -6.15
N GLU A 129 -25.12 -2.39 -5.61
CA GLU A 129 -25.57 -3.78 -5.70
C GLU A 129 -25.86 -4.16 -7.15
N ASP A 130 -26.64 -3.35 -7.87
CA ASP A 130 -27.00 -3.57 -9.27
C ASP A 130 -25.78 -3.67 -10.21
N HIS A 131 -24.65 -3.07 -9.84
CA HIS A 131 -23.40 -3.08 -10.61
C HIS A 131 -22.32 -4.00 -10.00
N ASP A 132 -22.64 -4.74 -8.93
CA ASP A 132 -21.71 -5.62 -8.18
C ASP A 132 -20.40 -4.92 -7.76
N ILE A 133 -20.47 -3.68 -7.35
CA ILE A 133 -19.31 -2.91 -6.90
C ILE A 133 -19.34 -2.65 -5.38
N PRO A 134 -18.18 -2.77 -4.70
CA PRO A 134 -18.12 -2.51 -3.27
C PRO A 134 -18.20 -1.03 -2.95
N ILE A 135 -18.68 -0.75 -1.73
CA ILE A 135 -18.63 0.59 -1.15
C ILE A 135 -17.50 0.65 -0.11
N ARG A 136 -16.70 1.72 -0.12
CA ARG A 136 -15.82 2.06 0.99
C ARG A 136 -16.44 3.18 1.82
N ILE A 137 -16.80 2.85 3.05
CA ILE A 137 -17.18 3.84 4.06
C ILE A 137 -15.90 4.51 4.57
N GLY A 138 -15.87 5.84 4.58
CA GLY A 138 -14.75 6.61 5.11
C GLY A 138 -15.21 7.54 6.23
N VAL A 139 -14.81 7.23 7.46
CA VAL A 139 -14.97 8.12 8.62
C VAL A 139 -13.67 8.88 8.85
N ASN A 140 -13.75 10.18 9.11
CA ASN A 140 -12.60 11.02 9.41
C ASN A 140 -12.85 11.79 10.72
N ALA A 141 -11.84 11.85 11.59
CA ALA A 141 -11.92 12.59 12.84
C ALA A 141 -12.28 14.08 12.65
N GLY A 142 -11.70 14.70 11.61
CA GLY A 142 -11.95 16.11 11.29
C GLY A 142 -13.36 16.43 10.73
N SER A 143 -14.19 15.41 10.45
CA SER A 143 -15.56 15.58 9.93
C SER A 143 -16.57 14.72 10.66
N LEU A 144 -16.37 14.55 11.98
CA LEU A 144 -17.29 13.82 12.84
C LEU A 144 -18.65 14.53 12.91
N GLU A 145 -19.73 13.77 12.95
CA GLU A 145 -21.10 14.30 12.98
C GLU A 145 -21.36 15.16 14.23
N LYS A 146 -22.06 16.28 14.05
CA LYS A 146 -22.38 17.23 15.14
C LYS A 146 -23.02 16.58 16.37
N LYS A 147 -23.81 15.52 16.17
CA LYS A 147 -24.45 14.76 17.26
C LYS A 147 -23.38 14.07 18.12
N LEU A 148 -22.38 13.47 17.50
CA LEU A 148 -21.28 12.80 18.20
C LEU A 148 -20.33 13.81 18.84
N GLN A 149 -20.05 14.92 18.17
CA GLN A 149 -19.29 16.03 18.78
C GLN A 149 -19.98 16.55 20.07
N LYS A 150 -21.31 16.68 20.08
CA LYS A 150 -22.06 17.06 21.29
C LYS A 150 -22.01 16.00 22.40
N LYS A 151 -21.97 14.72 22.03
CA LYS A 151 -21.95 13.59 22.97
C LYS A 151 -20.58 13.40 23.61
N TYR A 152 -19.51 13.50 22.82
CA TYR A 152 -18.15 13.15 23.23
C TYR A 152 -17.22 14.34 23.45
N GLY A 153 -17.58 15.53 22.98
CA GLY A 153 -16.74 16.72 22.98
C GLY A 153 -15.66 16.66 21.89
N GLU A 154 -14.50 16.14 22.21
CA GLU A 154 -13.39 15.96 21.29
C GLU A 154 -13.49 14.61 20.55
N PRO A 155 -12.88 14.49 19.34
CA PRO A 155 -12.77 13.21 18.66
C PRO A 155 -12.00 12.18 19.53
N CYS A 156 -12.65 11.07 19.84
CA CYS A 156 -12.07 9.95 20.58
C CYS A 156 -12.35 8.62 19.82
N PRO A 157 -11.67 7.53 20.15
CA PRO A 157 -11.85 6.25 19.47
C PRO A 157 -13.31 5.79 19.47
N GLU A 158 -14.00 5.91 20.58
CA GLU A 158 -15.41 5.50 20.74
C GLU A 158 -16.34 6.32 19.84
N ALA A 159 -16.09 7.63 19.71
CA ALA A 159 -16.87 8.51 18.84
C ALA A 159 -16.71 8.13 17.36
N LEU A 160 -15.48 7.83 16.94
CA LEU A 160 -15.19 7.42 15.57
C LEU A 160 -15.79 6.04 15.25
N VAL A 161 -15.74 5.12 16.20
CA VAL A 161 -16.35 3.79 16.07
C VAL A 161 -17.86 3.89 16.04
N GLU A 162 -18.50 4.71 16.90
CA GLU A 162 -19.96 4.92 16.88
C GLU A 162 -20.41 5.53 15.55
N SER A 163 -19.66 6.50 15.00
CA SER A 163 -19.90 7.03 13.66
C SER A 163 -19.82 5.93 12.59
N ALA A 164 -18.75 5.14 12.62
CA ALA A 164 -18.55 4.06 11.68
C ALA A 164 -19.67 3.01 11.75
N MET A 165 -20.03 2.59 12.96
CA MET A 165 -21.09 1.60 13.18
C MET A 165 -22.45 2.12 12.75
N GLY A 166 -22.76 3.40 12.96
CA GLY A 166 -23.99 4.01 12.44
C GLY A 166 -24.10 3.89 10.91
N HIS A 167 -22.98 4.05 10.19
CA HIS A 167 -22.96 3.85 8.74
C HIS A 167 -23.01 2.36 8.34
N VAL A 168 -22.34 1.49 9.08
CA VAL A 168 -22.41 0.03 8.88
C VAL A 168 -23.83 -0.49 9.06
N GLU A 169 -24.57 0.00 10.05
CA GLU A 169 -25.96 -0.37 10.26
C GLU A 169 -26.87 -0.01 9.07
N ILE A 170 -26.63 1.13 8.42
CA ILE A 170 -27.39 1.52 7.22
C ILE A 170 -27.16 0.48 6.10
N LEU A 171 -25.94 0.03 5.88
CA LEU A 171 -25.65 -0.98 4.88
C LEU A 171 -26.26 -2.34 5.25
N LYS A 172 -26.13 -2.76 6.52
CA LYS A 172 -26.73 -4.00 7.03
C LYS A 172 -28.26 -4.02 6.91
N LYS A 173 -28.94 -2.90 7.18
CA LYS A 173 -30.40 -2.77 6.98
C LYS A 173 -30.83 -2.93 5.53
N ASN A 174 -29.93 -2.65 4.58
CA ASN A 174 -30.14 -2.89 3.15
C ASN A 174 -29.61 -4.26 2.69
N ASN A 175 -29.19 -5.16 3.59
CA ASN A 175 -28.56 -6.43 3.30
C ASN A 175 -27.30 -6.32 2.43
N PHE A 176 -26.63 -5.17 2.42
CA PHE A 176 -25.46 -4.91 1.62
C PHE A 176 -24.19 -5.23 2.43
N GLU A 177 -23.51 -6.31 2.06
CA GLU A 177 -22.32 -6.82 2.75
C GLU A 177 -21.00 -6.57 1.96
N ASN A 178 -21.13 -6.12 0.70
CA ASN A 178 -19.98 -5.85 -0.19
C ASN A 178 -19.36 -4.48 0.10
N PHE A 179 -18.77 -4.32 1.29
CA PHE A 179 -18.15 -3.05 1.67
C PHE A 179 -16.86 -3.24 2.46
N LYS A 180 -16.05 -2.19 2.49
CA LYS A 180 -14.87 -2.04 3.35
C LYS A 180 -14.95 -0.72 4.11
N LEU A 181 -14.24 -0.64 5.25
CA LEU A 181 -14.29 0.51 6.14
C LEU A 181 -12.91 1.16 6.29
N SER A 182 -12.90 2.48 6.44
CA SER A 182 -11.72 3.24 6.87
C SER A 182 -12.09 4.25 7.95
N ILE A 183 -11.30 4.30 9.02
CA ILE A 183 -11.35 5.35 10.05
C ILE A 183 -10.01 6.09 9.97
N LYS A 184 -10.06 7.39 9.77
CA LYS A 184 -8.86 8.20 9.57
C LYS A 184 -8.76 9.31 10.61
N ALA A 185 -7.58 9.44 11.17
CA ALA A 185 -7.16 10.54 12.04
C ALA A 185 -5.73 10.96 11.69
N SER A 186 -5.32 12.14 12.11
CA SER A 186 -3.95 12.63 12.01
C SER A 186 -3.09 12.25 13.23
N ASP A 187 -3.75 11.88 14.32
CA ASP A 187 -3.13 11.34 15.54
C ASP A 187 -3.01 9.82 15.42
N ILE A 188 -1.85 9.29 15.83
CA ILE A 188 -1.51 7.86 15.70
C ILE A 188 -2.34 7.03 16.66
N ASP A 189 -2.44 7.44 17.91
CA ASP A 189 -3.12 6.68 18.96
C ASP A 189 -4.62 6.67 18.73
N LEU A 190 -5.20 7.84 18.39
CA LEU A 190 -6.61 7.94 18.01
C LEU A 190 -6.95 7.02 16.84
N MET A 191 -6.10 6.97 15.81
CA MET A 191 -6.30 6.08 14.67
C MET A 191 -6.20 4.61 15.09
N THR A 192 -5.11 4.22 15.76
CA THR A 192 -4.85 2.81 16.06
C THR A 192 -5.86 2.23 17.04
N GLU A 193 -6.24 2.96 18.09
CA GLU A 193 -7.28 2.53 19.03
C GLU A 193 -8.64 2.39 18.34
N SER A 194 -9.02 3.34 17.47
CA SER A 194 -10.26 3.24 16.69
C SER A 194 -10.29 1.96 15.84
N TYR A 195 -9.16 1.59 15.21
CA TYR A 195 -9.09 0.34 14.44
C TYR A 195 -9.11 -0.92 15.31
N ARG A 196 -8.51 -0.88 16.50
CA ARG A 196 -8.58 -2.00 17.47
C ARG A 196 -10.01 -2.24 17.94
N LEU A 197 -10.76 -1.17 18.18
CA LEU A 197 -12.16 -1.27 18.56
C LEU A 197 -13.03 -1.79 17.40
N ILE A 198 -12.98 -1.15 16.23
CA ILE A 198 -13.84 -1.53 15.11
C ILE A 198 -13.54 -2.92 14.57
N ALA A 199 -12.29 -3.40 14.69
CA ALA A 199 -11.90 -4.74 14.28
C ALA A 199 -12.58 -5.86 15.07
N LYS A 200 -13.13 -5.55 16.25
CA LYS A 200 -13.89 -6.48 17.08
C LYS A 200 -15.39 -6.49 16.73
N GLU A 201 -15.88 -5.42 16.10
CA GLU A 201 -17.32 -5.19 15.82
C GLU A 201 -17.74 -5.68 14.44
N ILE A 202 -16.82 -5.75 13.47
CA ILE A 202 -17.14 -6.11 12.09
C ILE A 202 -16.12 -7.06 11.49
N ASP A 203 -16.56 -7.87 10.52
CA ASP A 203 -15.71 -8.78 9.75
C ASP A 203 -15.34 -8.23 8.38
N GLN A 204 -15.85 -7.07 7.99
CA GLN A 204 -15.52 -6.44 6.71
C GLN A 204 -14.05 -6.01 6.66
N PRO A 205 -13.47 -5.93 5.45
CA PRO A 205 -12.10 -5.48 5.27
C PRO A 205 -11.86 -4.06 5.77
N LEU A 206 -10.71 -3.84 6.37
CA LEU A 206 -10.29 -2.56 6.91
C LEU A 206 -9.21 -1.92 6.02
N HIS A 207 -9.43 -0.66 5.64
CA HIS A 207 -8.50 0.15 4.87
C HIS A 207 -7.74 1.10 5.78
N LEU A 208 -6.47 0.80 6.05
CA LEU A 208 -5.63 1.57 6.95
C LEU A 208 -5.06 2.83 6.26
N GLY A 209 -4.86 3.87 7.04
CA GLY A 209 -4.14 5.05 6.57
C GLY A 209 -4.25 6.21 7.54
N LEU A 210 -3.11 6.74 7.94
CA LEU A 210 -3.04 8.01 8.66
C LEU A 210 -3.34 9.13 7.68
N THR A 211 -4.17 10.10 8.07
CA THR A 211 -4.43 11.29 7.25
C THR A 211 -3.57 12.46 7.72
N GLU A 212 -3.26 13.40 6.81
CA GLU A 212 -2.53 14.62 7.14
C GLU A 212 -1.20 14.34 7.89
N ALA A 213 -0.50 13.30 7.45
CA ALA A 213 0.71 12.83 8.12
C ALA A 213 1.89 13.82 7.99
N GLY A 214 1.85 14.71 6.98
CA GLY A 214 2.89 15.70 6.70
C GLY A 214 3.69 15.40 5.44
N GLY A 215 4.83 16.08 5.27
CA GLY A 215 5.72 15.88 4.13
C GLY A 215 6.39 14.51 4.12
N PHE A 216 7.16 14.22 3.06
CA PHE A 216 7.75 12.90 2.82
C PHE A 216 8.40 12.29 4.06
N ARG A 217 9.36 12.96 4.69
CA ARG A 217 10.12 12.41 5.82
C ARG A 217 9.25 12.14 7.06
N SER A 218 8.57 13.17 7.57
CA SER A 218 7.78 13.04 8.80
C SER A 218 6.53 12.20 8.59
N GLY A 219 5.89 12.34 7.42
CA GLY A 219 4.72 11.56 7.07
C GLY A 219 5.02 10.07 6.90
N THR A 220 6.18 9.72 6.33
CA THR A 220 6.66 8.33 6.26
C THR A 220 6.82 7.73 7.65
N VAL A 221 7.48 8.43 8.58
CA VAL A 221 7.68 7.94 9.94
C VAL A 221 6.34 7.71 10.65
N LYS A 222 5.45 8.71 10.65
CA LYS A 222 4.15 8.61 11.31
C LYS A 222 3.29 7.50 10.71
N SER A 223 3.20 7.42 9.38
CA SER A 223 2.43 6.39 8.69
C SER A 223 2.98 5.00 8.96
N THR A 224 4.30 4.85 8.97
CA THR A 224 4.95 3.57 9.28
C THR A 224 4.62 3.12 10.70
N ILE A 225 4.69 4.00 11.69
CA ILE A 225 4.35 3.68 13.08
C ILE A 225 2.88 3.22 13.17
N ALA A 226 1.94 4.04 12.70
CA ALA A 226 0.53 3.78 12.81
C ALA A 226 0.09 2.48 12.08
N ILE A 227 0.50 2.33 10.82
CA ILE A 227 0.12 1.19 9.99
C ILE A 227 0.79 -0.10 10.49
N SER A 228 2.08 -0.04 10.85
CA SER A 228 2.82 -1.22 11.31
C SER A 228 2.31 -1.79 12.63
N GLN A 229 1.86 -0.94 13.57
CA GLN A 229 1.24 -1.41 14.81
C GLN A 229 0.03 -2.30 14.50
N LEU A 230 -0.90 -1.81 13.71
CA LEU A 230 -2.12 -2.53 13.35
C LEU A 230 -1.83 -3.81 12.54
N LEU A 231 -0.93 -3.73 11.55
CA LEU A 231 -0.56 -4.88 10.75
C LEU A 231 0.10 -6.00 11.57
N LYS A 232 0.92 -5.67 12.58
CA LYS A 232 1.50 -6.65 13.51
C LYS A 232 0.45 -7.35 14.35
N GLU A 233 -0.66 -6.68 14.65
CA GLU A 233 -1.82 -7.23 15.35
C GLU A 233 -2.76 -7.99 14.40
N GLY A 234 -2.43 -8.08 13.11
CA GLY A 234 -3.22 -8.74 12.09
C GLY A 234 -4.39 -7.90 11.56
N ILE A 235 -4.47 -6.63 11.93
CA ILE A 235 -5.54 -5.69 11.53
C ILE A 235 -5.11 -4.95 10.26
N GLY A 236 -5.94 -5.02 9.21
CA GLY A 236 -5.73 -4.31 7.94
C GLY A 236 -5.68 -5.23 6.73
N ASP A 237 -6.44 -4.86 5.71
CA ASP A 237 -6.61 -5.63 4.47
C ASP A 237 -6.18 -4.84 3.23
N THR A 238 -6.15 -3.52 3.33
CA THR A 238 -5.65 -2.59 2.32
C THR A 238 -5.14 -1.34 3.03
N LEU A 239 -4.21 -0.63 2.43
CA LEU A 239 -3.62 0.56 3.02
C LEU A 239 -3.39 1.69 2.00
N ARG A 240 -3.32 2.92 2.52
CA ARG A 240 -2.77 4.07 1.83
C ARG A 240 -1.88 4.87 2.78
N VAL A 241 -0.66 5.09 2.37
CA VAL A 241 0.20 6.13 2.95
C VAL A 241 -0.22 7.47 2.34
N SER A 242 -0.40 8.52 3.14
CA SER A 242 -0.80 9.85 2.67
C SER A 242 0.30 10.85 2.97
N LEU A 243 0.94 11.36 1.94
CA LEU A 243 2.09 12.26 2.03
C LEU A 243 1.83 13.56 1.26
N ALA A 244 2.36 14.67 1.76
CA ALA A 244 2.48 15.89 0.98
C ALA A 244 3.77 15.80 0.12
N SER A 245 3.76 14.86 -0.84
CA SER A 245 4.83 14.59 -1.82
C SER A 245 4.26 13.94 -3.07
N ASP A 246 5.11 13.47 -3.98
CA ASP A 246 4.67 12.72 -5.17
C ASP A 246 3.87 11.47 -4.75
N PRO A 247 2.70 11.21 -5.34
CA PRO A 247 1.91 10.02 -5.03
C PRO A 247 2.63 8.68 -5.27
N VAL A 248 3.68 8.64 -6.08
CA VAL A 248 4.56 7.47 -6.24
C VAL A 248 5.27 7.12 -4.94
N ASP A 249 5.66 8.12 -4.15
CA ASP A 249 6.29 7.91 -2.85
C ASP A 249 5.36 7.18 -1.87
N GLU A 250 4.05 7.47 -1.94
CA GLU A 250 3.03 6.78 -1.12
C GLU A 250 3.04 5.27 -1.40
N ILE A 251 3.20 4.88 -2.67
CA ILE A 251 3.24 3.46 -3.09
C ILE A 251 4.53 2.80 -2.60
N LYS A 252 5.68 3.45 -2.82
CA LYS A 252 6.99 2.94 -2.38
C LYS A 252 7.00 2.70 -0.88
N VAL A 253 6.62 3.71 -0.08
CA VAL A 253 6.54 3.61 1.37
C VAL A 253 5.54 2.53 1.81
N GLY A 254 4.37 2.44 1.17
CA GLY A 254 3.38 1.40 1.45
C GLY A 254 3.94 -0.01 1.27
N PHE A 255 4.67 -0.27 0.20
CA PHE A 255 5.34 -1.55 -0.01
C PHE A 255 6.51 -1.78 0.93
N ASP A 256 7.27 -0.74 1.29
CA ASP A 256 8.37 -0.86 2.24
C ASP A 256 7.89 -1.26 3.64
N ILE A 257 6.75 -0.70 4.08
CA ILE A 257 6.07 -1.15 5.31
C ILE A 257 5.73 -2.65 5.22
N LEU A 258 5.09 -3.08 4.13
CA LEU A 258 4.67 -4.47 3.97
C LEU A 258 5.86 -5.44 3.83
N LYS A 259 6.92 -5.03 3.13
CA LYS A 259 8.18 -5.81 3.00
C LYS A 259 8.87 -5.96 4.36
N SER A 260 9.01 -4.87 5.11
CA SER A 260 9.63 -4.86 6.44
C SER A 260 8.92 -5.79 7.42
N LEU A 261 7.59 -5.90 7.31
CA LEU A 261 6.78 -6.83 8.09
C LEU A 261 6.66 -8.24 7.47
N LYS A 262 7.29 -8.49 6.34
CA LYS A 262 7.21 -9.76 5.58
C LYS A 262 5.79 -10.17 5.15
N LEU A 263 4.88 -9.19 5.06
CA LEU A 263 3.48 -9.40 4.64
C LEU A 263 3.29 -9.40 3.12
N ARG A 264 4.17 -8.72 2.39
CA ARG A 264 4.24 -8.75 0.93
C ARG A 264 5.68 -8.94 0.49
N LYS A 265 5.87 -9.71 -0.58
CA LYS A 265 7.16 -9.91 -1.22
C LYS A 265 7.07 -9.28 -2.61
N LYS A 266 7.62 -8.08 -2.77
CA LYS A 266 7.63 -7.35 -4.05
C LYS A 266 8.85 -6.46 -4.14
N GLY A 267 9.57 -6.55 -5.27
CA GLY A 267 10.74 -5.74 -5.53
C GLY A 267 11.95 -6.09 -4.63
N ILE A 268 12.98 -5.30 -4.77
CA ILE A 268 14.24 -5.51 -4.06
C ILE A 268 14.10 -5.07 -2.60
N ASN A 269 14.64 -5.89 -1.72
CA ASN A 269 14.89 -5.54 -0.34
C ASN A 269 16.40 -5.29 -0.17
N PHE A 270 16.78 -4.02 -0.10
CA PHE A 270 18.16 -3.65 0.13
C PHE A 270 18.55 -3.77 1.59
N ILE A 271 19.72 -4.40 1.83
CA ILE A 271 20.39 -4.49 3.12
C ILE A 271 21.69 -3.72 2.98
N ALA A 272 21.71 -2.46 3.39
CA ALA A 272 22.86 -1.58 3.25
C ALA A 272 23.44 -1.16 4.59
N CYS A 273 24.78 -1.12 4.70
CA CYS A 273 25.41 -0.59 5.88
C CYS A 273 25.39 0.95 5.88
N PRO A 274 25.28 1.60 7.05
CA PRO A 274 25.53 3.02 7.13
C PRO A 274 27.01 3.29 6.82
N SER A 275 27.26 4.31 6.00
CA SER A 275 28.62 4.70 5.62
C SER A 275 29.48 5.04 6.85
N CYS A 276 30.70 4.53 6.90
CA CYS A 276 31.67 4.84 7.96
C CYS A 276 33.10 4.84 7.41
N SER A 277 34.09 5.22 8.24
CA SER A 277 35.50 5.30 7.84
C SER A 277 36.13 4.00 7.35
N ARG A 278 35.50 2.85 7.57
CA ARG A 278 35.96 1.53 7.11
C ARG A 278 35.49 1.16 5.71
N GLN A 279 34.65 1.98 5.09
CA GLN A 279 34.15 1.70 3.73
C GLN A 279 35.30 1.71 2.70
N ASN A 280 35.20 0.83 1.74
CA ASN A 280 36.17 0.71 0.64
C ASN A 280 35.64 1.24 -0.71
N PHE A 281 34.37 1.67 -0.73
CA PHE A 281 33.71 2.36 -1.83
C PHE A 281 32.62 3.28 -1.28
N ASP A 282 32.13 4.21 -2.08
CA ASP A 282 31.04 5.11 -1.71
C ASP A 282 29.69 4.36 -1.67
N VAL A 283 29.30 3.90 -0.48
CA VAL A 283 28.06 3.14 -0.26
C VAL A 283 26.84 3.99 -0.58
N ILE A 284 26.83 5.29 -0.21
CA ILE A 284 25.68 6.17 -0.41
C ILE A 284 25.44 6.36 -1.91
N LYS A 285 26.48 6.70 -2.66
CA LYS A 285 26.38 6.85 -4.12
C LYS A 285 25.94 5.55 -4.79
N THR A 286 26.54 4.44 -4.40
CA THR A 286 26.20 3.10 -4.93
C THR A 286 24.73 2.75 -4.68
N MET A 287 24.24 3.00 -3.47
CA MET A 287 22.81 2.74 -3.14
C MET A 287 21.88 3.58 -3.97
N ASN A 288 22.11 4.90 -4.06
CA ASN A 288 21.26 5.80 -4.84
C ASN A 288 21.20 5.37 -6.32
N GLU A 289 22.32 4.96 -6.91
CA GLU A 289 22.35 4.49 -8.29
C GLU A 289 21.62 3.14 -8.47
N LEU A 290 21.81 2.20 -7.56
CA LEU A 290 21.18 0.88 -7.62
C LEU A 290 19.66 0.97 -7.42
N GLU A 291 19.18 1.81 -6.50
CA GLU A 291 17.74 2.04 -6.30
C GLU A 291 17.05 2.54 -7.58
N VAL A 292 17.70 3.44 -8.32
CA VAL A 292 17.18 3.94 -9.61
C VAL A 292 17.26 2.87 -10.69
N ARG A 293 18.41 2.21 -10.86
CA ARG A 293 18.61 1.25 -11.96
C ARG A 293 17.79 -0.03 -11.83
N LEU A 294 17.43 -0.39 -10.63
CA LEU A 294 16.71 -1.62 -10.31
C LEU A 294 15.24 -1.40 -9.93
N GLU A 295 14.72 -0.20 -10.14
CA GLU A 295 13.33 0.17 -9.81
C GLU A 295 12.29 -0.64 -10.62
N ASP A 296 12.65 -1.09 -11.81
CA ASP A 296 11.81 -1.90 -12.69
C ASP A 296 11.57 -3.33 -12.18
N ILE A 297 12.38 -3.80 -11.23
CA ILE A 297 12.31 -5.17 -10.72
C ILE A 297 11.12 -5.34 -9.77
N LYS A 298 10.23 -6.27 -10.13
CA LYS A 298 9.02 -6.61 -9.36
C LYS A 298 9.18 -7.88 -8.52
N GLU A 299 10.15 -8.71 -8.86
CA GLU A 299 10.48 -9.96 -8.18
C GLU A 299 11.07 -9.67 -6.80
N SER A 300 10.71 -10.52 -5.83
CA SER A 300 11.25 -10.38 -4.47
C SER A 300 12.67 -10.94 -4.39
N ILE A 301 13.64 -10.09 -4.13
CA ILE A 301 15.04 -10.44 -3.97
C ILE A 301 15.70 -9.59 -2.88
N ASP A 302 16.53 -10.22 -2.04
CA ASP A 302 17.34 -9.52 -1.04
C ASP A 302 18.72 -9.22 -1.64
N VAL A 303 19.15 -7.96 -1.56
CA VAL A 303 20.45 -7.48 -2.06
C VAL A 303 21.19 -6.77 -0.94
N ALA A 304 22.36 -7.30 -0.57
CA ALA A 304 23.22 -6.71 0.47
C ALA A 304 24.31 -5.83 -0.15
N VAL A 305 24.47 -4.60 0.34
CA VAL A 305 25.50 -3.64 -0.09
C VAL A 305 26.28 -3.17 1.14
N ILE A 306 27.39 -3.82 1.41
CA ILE A 306 28.17 -3.60 2.64
C ILE A 306 29.57 -3.08 2.31
N GLY A 307 29.88 -1.88 2.78
CA GLY A 307 31.08 -1.14 2.43
C GLY A 307 32.41 -1.71 2.94
N CYS A 308 32.41 -2.68 3.84
CA CYS A 308 33.62 -3.25 4.43
C CYS A 308 33.50 -4.74 4.74
N TYR A 309 34.64 -5.41 4.95
CA TYR A 309 34.71 -6.85 5.25
C TYR A 309 34.31 -7.22 6.69
N VAL A 310 34.07 -6.25 7.59
CA VAL A 310 33.76 -6.56 9.00
C VAL A 310 32.39 -7.21 9.11
N ASN A 311 31.36 -6.59 8.55
CA ASN A 311 29.99 -7.13 8.53
C ASN A 311 29.63 -7.73 7.16
N GLY A 312 30.41 -7.39 6.12
CA GLY A 312 30.11 -7.76 4.74
C GLY A 312 29.91 -9.24 4.50
N PRO A 313 30.79 -10.14 4.93
CA PRO A 313 30.63 -11.56 4.70
C PRO A 313 29.38 -12.15 5.35
N GLY A 314 28.96 -11.67 6.53
CA GLY A 314 27.77 -12.13 7.23
C GLY A 314 26.49 -11.73 6.50
N GLU A 315 26.33 -10.45 6.23
CA GLU A 315 25.14 -9.90 5.55
C GLU A 315 25.06 -10.37 4.09
N SER A 316 26.19 -10.42 3.37
CA SER A 316 26.23 -10.88 1.97
C SER A 316 25.86 -12.36 1.83
N LYS A 317 26.21 -13.20 2.83
CA LYS A 317 25.81 -14.62 2.87
C LYS A 317 24.32 -14.82 3.11
N ALA A 318 23.68 -13.89 3.79
CA ALA A 318 22.25 -13.98 4.11
C ALA A 318 21.35 -13.49 2.95
N ALA A 319 21.90 -12.77 1.98
CA ALA A 319 21.19 -12.22 0.84
C ALA A 319 21.27 -13.12 -0.40
N HIS A 320 20.34 -12.94 -1.35
CA HIS A 320 20.39 -13.63 -2.65
C HIS A 320 21.58 -13.15 -3.50
N VAL A 321 21.85 -11.84 -3.45
CA VAL A 321 23.05 -11.23 -4.03
C VAL A 321 23.66 -10.29 -2.99
N GLY A 322 24.92 -10.41 -2.71
CA GLY A 322 25.61 -9.59 -1.71
C GLY A 322 26.90 -9.00 -2.20
N LEU A 323 27.24 -7.80 -1.75
CA LEU A 323 28.51 -7.13 -1.99
C LEU A 323 29.21 -6.85 -0.67
N THR A 324 30.44 -7.30 -0.56
CA THR A 324 31.35 -6.99 0.54
C THR A 324 32.49 -6.10 0.05
N GLY A 325 32.57 -4.89 0.55
CA GLY A 325 33.62 -3.92 0.22
C GLY A 325 34.97 -4.33 0.74
N ALA A 326 35.99 -4.28 -0.15
CA ALA A 326 37.39 -4.46 0.15
C ALA A 326 38.24 -3.64 -0.84
N SER A 327 39.49 -3.39 -0.50
CA SER A 327 40.41 -2.67 -1.35
C SER A 327 41.57 -3.64 -1.79
N PRO A 328 41.97 -3.65 -3.05
CA PRO A 328 41.48 -2.84 -4.17
C PRO A 328 40.23 -3.41 -4.87
N LYS A 329 39.77 -4.59 -4.50
CA LYS A 329 38.63 -5.29 -5.12
C LYS A 329 37.61 -5.72 -4.10
N SER A 330 36.36 -5.42 -4.36
CA SER A 330 35.20 -5.89 -3.60
C SER A 330 34.79 -7.31 -4.03
N LEU A 331 34.08 -8.02 -3.14
CA LEU A 331 33.67 -9.41 -3.38
C LEU A 331 32.17 -9.51 -3.49
N ILE A 332 31.65 -10.07 -4.59
CA ILE A 332 30.25 -10.42 -4.77
C ILE A 332 29.97 -11.81 -4.21
N TYR A 333 28.82 -11.99 -3.62
CA TYR A 333 28.24 -13.24 -3.16
C TYR A 333 26.95 -13.52 -3.92
N VAL A 334 26.72 -14.79 -4.27
CA VAL A 334 25.44 -15.27 -4.83
C VAL A 334 25.00 -16.49 -4.03
N ASP A 335 23.75 -16.47 -3.53
CA ASP A 335 23.20 -17.52 -2.66
C ASP A 335 24.13 -17.89 -1.48
N GLY A 336 24.73 -16.91 -0.87
CA GLY A 336 25.59 -17.07 0.29
C GLY A 336 27.02 -17.55 -0.01
N THR A 337 27.38 -17.82 -1.27
CA THR A 337 28.70 -18.25 -1.67
C THR A 337 29.51 -17.12 -2.35
N PRO A 338 30.81 -16.98 -2.06
CA PRO A 338 31.69 -16.07 -2.81
C PRO A 338 31.65 -16.40 -4.30
N ASP A 339 31.44 -15.39 -5.14
CA ASP A 339 31.29 -15.55 -6.58
C ASP A 339 32.44 -14.87 -7.34
N GLU A 340 32.51 -13.55 -7.30
CA GLU A 340 33.46 -12.79 -8.13
C GLU A 340 34.07 -11.60 -7.37
N LYS A 341 35.37 -11.36 -7.61
CA LYS A 341 36.10 -10.17 -7.17
C LYS A 341 36.04 -9.10 -8.25
N ILE A 342 35.44 -7.97 -7.96
CA ILE A 342 35.27 -6.86 -8.91
C ILE A 342 36.05 -5.62 -8.45
N SER A 343 36.42 -4.75 -9.39
CA SER A 343 37.00 -3.45 -9.06
C SER A 343 35.88 -2.49 -8.59
N ASN A 344 36.28 -1.54 -7.73
CA ASN A 344 35.29 -0.67 -7.05
C ASN A 344 34.61 0.32 -8.00
N ASP A 345 35.14 0.61 -9.16
CA ASP A 345 34.56 1.41 -10.25
C ASP A 345 33.43 0.68 -11.02
N GLN A 346 33.40 -0.65 -10.95
CA GLN A 346 32.43 -1.50 -11.66
C GLN A 346 31.31 -2.03 -10.77
N ILE A 347 31.26 -1.61 -9.51
CA ILE A 347 30.34 -2.18 -8.51
C ILE A 347 28.89 -2.13 -8.99
N VAL A 348 28.40 -0.97 -9.41
CA VAL A 348 26.98 -0.78 -9.78
C VAL A 348 26.61 -1.66 -10.96
N ASP A 349 27.42 -1.64 -12.03
CA ASP A 349 27.16 -2.42 -13.25
C ASP A 349 27.18 -3.92 -13.01
N GLN A 350 28.18 -4.41 -12.26
CA GLN A 350 28.30 -5.85 -11.97
C GLN A 350 27.22 -6.32 -11.00
N LEU A 351 26.87 -5.52 -10.00
CA LEU A 351 25.83 -5.88 -9.04
C LEU A 351 24.44 -5.91 -9.72
N GLU A 352 24.11 -4.90 -10.54
CA GLU A 352 22.90 -4.90 -11.36
C GLU A 352 22.83 -6.16 -12.25
N LYS A 353 23.90 -6.46 -12.97
CA LYS A 353 23.99 -7.66 -13.82
C LYS A 353 23.71 -8.93 -13.03
N LYS A 354 24.35 -9.11 -11.87
CA LYS A 354 24.16 -10.31 -11.02
C LYS A 354 22.73 -10.40 -10.47
N VAL A 355 22.13 -9.28 -10.05
CA VAL A 355 20.73 -9.23 -9.61
C VAL A 355 19.79 -9.67 -10.73
N ARG A 356 19.96 -9.12 -11.94
CA ARG A 356 19.11 -9.49 -13.09
C ARG A 356 19.28 -10.96 -13.52
N ILE A 357 20.50 -11.49 -13.47
CA ILE A 357 20.75 -12.92 -13.72
C ILE A 357 20.05 -13.77 -12.66
N LYS A 358 20.20 -13.40 -11.38
CA LYS A 358 19.59 -14.13 -10.26
C LYS A 358 18.09 -14.21 -10.37
N ILE A 359 17.43 -13.13 -10.76
CA ILE A 359 15.98 -13.08 -10.97
C ILE A 359 15.56 -14.08 -12.07
N LYS A 360 16.29 -14.12 -13.20
CA LYS A 360 16.00 -15.09 -14.28
C LYS A 360 16.14 -16.55 -13.81
N GLU A 361 17.18 -16.85 -13.01
CA GLU A 361 17.33 -18.18 -12.40
C GLU A 361 16.17 -18.54 -11.46
N MET A 362 15.75 -17.60 -10.62
CA MET A 362 14.62 -17.80 -9.70
C MET A 362 13.32 -18.05 -10.45
N ALA A 363 13.06 -17.33 -11.53
CA ALA A 363 11.90 -17.52 -12.40
C ALA A 363 11.90 -18.93 -13.04
N SER A 364 13.02 -19.33 -13.66
CA SER A 364 13.16 -20.65 -14.27
C SER A 364 13.01 -21.81 -13.27
N LYS A 365 13.52 -21.65 -12.05
CA LYS A 365 13.32 -22.65 -10.98
C LYS A 365 11.84 -22.77 -10.59
N LYS A 366 11.13 -21.65 -10.51
CA LYS A 366 9.71 -21.63 -10.17
C LYS A 366 8.85 -22.31 -11.26
N GLU A 367 9.12 -22.03 -12.53
CA GLU A 367 8.44 -22.68 -13.67
C GLU A 367 8.65 -24.19 -13.67
N LYS A 368 9.87 -24.68 -13.44
CA LYS A 368 10.17 -26.11 -13.33
C LYS A 368 9.43 -26.79 -12.18
N LEU A 369 9.29 -26.10 -11.05
CA LEU A 369 8.56 -26.64 -9.89
C LEU A 369 7.04 -26.77 -10.19
N ILE A 370 6.47 -25.79 -10.87
CA ILE A 370 5.04 -25.79 -11.27
C ILE A 370 4.79 -26.86 -12.34
N ALA A 371 5.74 -27.07 -13.26
CA ALA A 371 5.62 -28.11 -14.30
C ALA A 371 5.80 -29.55 -13.78
N SER A 372 6.32 -29.71 -12.53
CA SER A 372 6.54 -31.02 -11.89
C SER A 372 5.50 -31.35 -10.80
N SER A 373 4.59 -30.44 -10.51
CA SER A 373 3.44 -30.62 -9.58
C SER A 373 2.13 -30.81 -10.32
#